data_061b6200c3b38a6d30b5a86a8bb14aec
#
_entry.id   061b6200c3b38a6d30b5a86a8bb14aec
#
_cell.length_a   1.000
_cell.length_b   1.000
_cell.length_c   1.000
_cell.angle_alpha   90.00
_cell.angle_beta   90.00
_cell.angle_gamma   90.00
#
_symmetry.space_group_name_H-M   'P 1'
#
loop_
_entity.id
_entity.type
_entity.pdbx_description
1 polymer ?
#
loop_
_entity_poly.entity_id
_entity_poly.type
_entity_poly.pdbx_seq_one_letter_code
_entity_poly.pdbx_strand_id
1 'polypeptide(L)'
;MFKSKFLSFVSLTLLPVALAQSEYTNLPATAPGVFNATARIEIKSTVPAAWDVLTDFANYAAWNPFVRYALTTSAKGNITLPDQRPVEGNFLFFRVQIPALPLPVNKDTPDNLLNTQLSAERITHVQPELGRLAWDYLGELAITSTRWQALSDIGNGMVLYESIEVFHGLFAGVLKDTLGESLQQSFEAQAEGLKLYLEC
;
A
#
# COMPACT_ATOMS: atom_id res chain seq x y z
N MET A 1 -57.18 -52.05 -22.20
CA MET A 1 -56.15 -52.04 -21.14
C MET A 1 -54.90 -51.33 -21.70
N PHE A 2 -54.86 -49.99 -21.63
CA PHE A 2 -53.77 -49.14 -22.18
C PHE A 2 -52.79 -48.87 -21.05
N LYS A 3 -51.54 -49.29 -21.22
CA LYS A 3 -50.41 -48.94 -20.31
C LYS A 3 -49.76 -47.66 -20.81
N SER A 4 -49.95 -46.57 -20.09
CA SER A 4 -49.23 -45.30 -20.28
C SER A 4 -47.81 -45.46 -19.74
N LYS A 5 -46.82 -45.21 -20.62
CA LYS A 5 -45.40 -45.10 -20.22
C LYS A 5 -45.09 -43.62 -19.91
N PHE A 6 -44.83 -43.31 -18.65
CA PHE A 6 -44.29 -42.04 -18.25
C PHE A 6 -42.77 -41.99 -18.61
N LEU A 7 -42.40 -41.06 -19.51
CA LEU A 7 -40.98 -40.71 -19.73
C LEU A 7 -40.62 -39.63 -18.72
N SER A 8 -39.70 -39.95 -17.79
CA SER A 8 -39.10 -38.96 -16.90
C SER A 8 -37.97 -38.25 -17.64
N PHE A 9 -38.15 -36.96 -17.91
CA PHE A 9 -37.05 -36.11 -18.40
C PHE A 9 -36.23 -35.67 -17.21
N VAL A 10 -34.96 -36.12 -17.13
CA VAL A 10 -33.93 -35.60 -16.19
C VAL A 10 -33.39 -34.34 -16.85
N SER A 11 -33.75 -33.17 -16.33
CA SER A 11 -33.17 -31.88 -16.74
C SER A 11 -31.82 -31.69 -16.04
N LEU A 12 -30.74 -31.80 -16.80
CA LEU A 12 -29.37 -31.57 -16.33
C LEU A 12 -29.13 -30.05 -16.34
N THR A 13 -29.27 -29.39 -15.20
CA THR A 13 -28.92 -27.99 -15.04
C THR A 13 -27.39 -27.87 -14.95
N LEU A 14 -26.75 -27.37 -16.01
CA LEU A 14 -25.37 -26.92 -16.00
C LEU A 14 -25.26 -25.63 -15.18
N LEU A 15 -24.69 -25.72 -13.98
CA LEU A 15 -24.29 -24.55 -13.21
C LEU A 15 -23.10 -23.89 -13.92
N PRO A 16 -23.13 -22.57 -14.20
CA PRO A 16 -21.97 -21.90 -14.73
C PRO A 16 -20.87 -21.90 -13.67
N VAL A 17 -19.73 -22.53 -13.98
CA VAL A 17 -18.50 -22.37 -13.22
C VAL A 17 -18.00 -20.96 -13.52
N ALA A 18 -18.23 -20.01 -12.61
CA ALA A 18 -17.59 -18.72 -12.64
C ALA A 18 -16.08 -18.95 -12.37
N LEU A 19 -15.29 -18.91 -13.43
CA LEU A 19 -13.84 -18.79 -13.29
C LEU A 19 -13.60 -17.43 -12.65
N ALA A 20 -13.18 -17.42 -11.38
CA ALA A 20 -12.67 -16.23 -10.73
C ALA A 20 -11.43 -15.80 -11.54
N GLN A 21 -11.55 -14.77 -12.36
CA GLN A 21 -10.40 -14.11 -12.95
C GLN A 21 -9.57 -13.57 -11.79
N SER A 22 -8.30 -13.97 -11.70
CA SER A 22 -7.39 -13.37 -10.74
C SER A 22 -7.35 -11.88 -11.05
N GLU A 23 -7.67 -11.07 -10.06
CA GLU A 23 -7.61 -9.62 -10.20
C GLU A 23 -6.18 -9.21 -10.56
N TYR A 24 -6.02 -8.39 -11.59
CA TYR A 24 -4.71 -7.92 -12.03
C TYR A 24 -3.98 -7.22 -10.88
N THR A 25 -2.73 -7.51 -10.66
CA THR A 25 -1.85 -6.82 -9.71
C THR A 25 -0.47 -6.58 -10.32
N ASN A 26 0.09 -5.41 -10.04
CA ASN A 26 1.48 -5.06 -10.35
C ASN A 26 2.41 -5.27 -9.14
N LEU A 27 1.87 -5.62 -7.99
CA LEU A 27 2.71 -5.96 -6.84
C LEU A 27 3.51 -7.23 -7.12
N PRO A 28 4.81 -7.30 -6.76
CA PRO A 28 5.55 -8.54 -6.85
C PRO A 28 5.00 -9.57 -5.85
N ALA A 29 5.23 -10.85 -6.14
CA ALA A 29 4.90 -11.90 -5.18
C ALA A 29 5.72 -11.73 -3.91
N THR A 30 5.07 -11.72 -2.77
CA THR A 30 5.68 -11.62 -1.44
C THR A 30 5.54 -12.93 -0.68
N ALA A 31 6.53 -13.28 0.13
CA ALA A 31 6.40 -14.41 1.05
C ALA A 31 5.31 -14.11 2.09
N PRO A 32 4.49 -15.12 2.47
CA PRO A 32 3.49 -14.91 3.52
C PRO A 32 4.16 -14.58 4.87
N GLY A 33 3.63 -13.56 5.55
CA GLY A 33 4.05 -13.17 6.89
C GLY A 33 3.05 -13.57 7.97
N VAL A 34 3.25 -13.05 9.17
CA VAL A 34 2.30 -13.20 10.30
C VAL A 34 1.00 -12.45 10.02
N PHE A 35 1.11 -11.25 9.44
CA PHE A 35 0.00 -10.47 8.89
C PHE A 35 0.51 -9.51 7.82
N ASN A 36 -0.41 -8.86 7.15
CA ASN A 36 -0.12 -7.78 6.22
C ASN A 36 -1.11 -6.62 6.38
N ALA A 37 -0.73 -5.43 5.88
CA ALA A 37 -1.60 -4.31 5.63
C ALA A 37 -1.57 -3.99 4.14
N THR A 38 -2.73 -3.70 3.55
CA THR A 38 -2.86 -3.51 2.10
C THR A 38 -3.73 -2.32 1.76
N ALA A 39 -3.51 -1.76 0.58
CA ALA A 39 -4.44 -0.82 -0.02
C ALA A 39 -4.51 -1.04 -1.52
N ARG A 40 -5.68 -0.77 -2.11
CA ARG A 40 -5.92 -0.86 -3.55
C ARG A 40 -7.00 0.14 -3.94
N ILE A 41 -6.69 1.03 -4.89
CA ILE A 41 -7.63 2.06 -5.33
C ILE A 41 -7.35 2.46 -6.78
N GLU A 42 -8.41 2.79 -7.50
CA GLU A 42 -8.34 3.38 -8.84
C GLU A 42 -8.39 4.91 -8.74
N ILE A 43 -7.50 5.56 -9.49
CA ILE A 43 -7.28 7.01 -9.47
C ILE A 43 -7.36 7.55 -10.89
N LYS A 44 -8.13 8.60 -11.10
CA LYS A 44 -8.16 9.30 -12.39
C LYS A 44 -6.89 10.15 -12.54
N SER A 45 -5.87 9.55 -13.17
CA SER A 45 -4.54 10.15 -13.32
C SER A 45 -3.74 9.41 -14.39
N THR A 46 -2.46 9.77 -14.51
CA THR A 46 -1.46 9.03 -15.30
C THR A 46 -0.40 8.44 -14.39
N VAL A 47 0.22 7.33 -14.78
CA VAL A 47 1.31 6.72 -14.00
C VAL A 47 2.45 7.71 -13.70
N PRO A 48 2.94 8.52 -14.66
CA PRO A 48 3.97 9.52 -14.36
C PRO A 48 3.53 10.56 -13.29
N ALA A 49 2.30 11.08 -13.37
CA ALA A 49 1.80 12.05 -12.40
C ALA A 49 1.65 11.41 -11.00
N ALA A 50 1.10 10.20 -10.93
CA ALA A 50 0.97 9.48 -9.67
C ALA A 50 2.34 9.08 -9.07
N TRP A 51 3.30 8.69 -9.92
CA TRP A 51 4.67 8.38 -9.53
C TRP A 51 5.38 9.61 -8.94
N ASP A 52 5.21 10.76 -9.60
CA ASP A 52 5.82 12.00 -9.16
C ASP A 52 5.34 12.39 -7.74
N VAL A 53 4.04 12.29 -7.47
CA VAL A 53 3.47 12.55 -6.14
C VAL A 53 3.91 11.48 -5.12
N LEU A 54 3.90 10.20 -5.50
CA LEU A 54 4.25 9.09 -4.61
C LEU A 54 5.74 9.13 -4.20
N THR A 55 6.61 9.66 -5.03
CA THR A 55 8.05 9.74 -4.78
C THR A 55 8.51 11.12 -4.27
N ASP A 56 7.64 12.10 -4.19
CA ASP A 56 7.94 13.41 -3.63
C ASP A 56 7.77 13.41 -2.09
N PHE A 57 8.71 12.78 -1.41
CA PHE A 57 8.69 12.59 0.04
C PHE A 57 8.64 13.90 0.82
N ALA A 58 9.25 14.98 0.29
CA ALA A 58 9.25 16.28 0.93
C ALA A 58 7.83 16.88 1.06
N ASN A 59 6.92 16.51 0.16
CA ASN A 59 5.56 17.03 0.12
C ASN A 59 4.49 16.06 0.68
N TYR A 60 4.88 14.97 1.32
CA TYR A 60 3.93 13.99 1.85
C TYR A 60 2.89 14.60 2.78
N ALA A 61 3.25 15.56 3.62
CA ALA A 61 2.30 16.24 4.51
C ALA A 61 1.14 16.95 3.77
N ALA A 62 1.31 17.28 2.48
CA ALA A 62 0.27 17.95 1.71
C ALA A 62 -0.96 17.07 1.43
N TRP A 63 -0.78 15.76 1.38
CA TRP A 63 -1.83 14.82 0.95
C TRP A 63 -1.94 13.55 1.78
N ASN A 64 -0.86 13.12 2.45
CA ASN A 64 -0.78 11.82 3.09
C ASN A 64 -1.19 11.91 4.57
N PRO A 65 -2.33 11.31 4.98
CA PRO A 65 -2.78 11.34 6.37
C PRO A 65 -2.04 10.36 7.28
N PHE A 66 -1.35 9.37 6.68
CA PHE A 66 -0.58 8.35 7.38
C PHE A 66 0.87 8.79 7.59
N VAL A 67 1.62 9.06 6.52
CA VAL A 67 3.01 9.50 6.60
C VAL A 67 3.05 11.01 6.51
N ARG A 68 3.27 11.68 7.66
CA ARG A 68 3.26 13.15 7.76
C ARG A 68 4.62 13.80 7.52
N TYR A 69 5.67 13.03 7.65
CA TYR A 69 7.04 13.48 7.39
C TYR A 69 7.88 12.31 6.89
N ALA A 70 8.66 12.55 5.86
CA ALA A 70 9.62 11.60 5.32
C ALA A 70 10.96 12.32 5.10
N LEU A 71 12.05 11.68 5.52
CA LEU A 71 13.40 12.21 5.42
C LEU A 71 14.31 11.16 4.81
N THR A 72 14.84 11.44 3.61
CA THR A 72 15.84 10.59 2.95
C THR A 72 17.24 11.01 3.37
N THR A 73 18.05 10.02 3.77
CA THR A 73 19.45 10.22 4.14
C THR A 73 20.36 9.30 3.34
N SER A 74 21.67 9.52 3.45
CA SER A 74 22.67 8.67 2.80
C SER A 74 22.53 7.21 3.21
N ALA A 75 23.15 6.30 2.45
CA ALA A 75 23.17 4.85 2.72
C ALA A 75 23.77 4.46 4.08
N LYS A 76 24.41 5.40 4.79
CA LYS A 76 24.89 5.21 6.18
C LYS A 76 23.95 5.82 7.22
N GLY A 77 22.85 6.46 6.79
CA GLY A 77 21.87 7.07 7.69
C GLY A 77 22.32 8.37 8.39
N ASN A 78 23.48 8.92 8.05
CA ASN A 78 24.12 10.00 8.81
C ASN A 78 24.18 11.37 8.10
N ILE A 79 23.72 11.46 6.86
CA ILE A 79 23.72 12.70 6.08
C ILE A 79 22.34 12.85 5.43
N THR A 80 21.64 13.92 5.76
CA THR A 80 20.40 14.31 5.07
C THR A 80 20.73 14.71 3.64
N LEU A 81 20.01 14.16 2.68
CA LEU A 81 20.23 14.45 1.27
C LEU A 81 19.48 15.75 0.87
N PRO A 82 20.05 16.56 -0.02
CA PRO A 82 19.36 17.75 -0.53
C PRO A 82 18.17 17.37 -1.43
N ASP A 83 18.29 16.28 -2.19
CA ASP A 83 17.20 15.67 -2.94
C ASP A 83 16.55 14.58 -2.08
N GLN A 84 15.26 14.74 -1.81
CA GLN A 84 14.48 13.85 -0.95
C GLN A 84 13.75 12.76 -1.74
N ARG A 85 14.00 12.66 -3.06
CA ARG A 85 13.48 11.55 -3.88
C ARG A 85 14.08 10.21 -3.46
N PRO A 86 13.35 9.09 -3.59
CA PRO A 86 13.86 7.78 -3.23
C PRO A 86 15.05 7.36 -4.13
N VAL A 87 16.09 6.83 -3.49
CA VAL A 87 17.24 6.20 -4.14
C VAL A 87 17.52 4.88 -3.45
N GLU A 88 17.68 3.80 -4.20
CA GLU A 88 17.96 2.47 -3.65
C GLU A 88 19.20 2.46 -2.75
N GLY A 89 19.11 1.77 -1.62
CA GLY A 89 20.15 1.67 -0.61
C GLY A 89 20.19 2.79 0.42
N ASN A 90 19.50 3.91 0.17
CA ASN A 90 19.40 5.01 1.11
C ASN A 90 18.45 4.68 2.28
N PHE A 91 18.69 5.36 3.41
CA PHE A 91 17.77 5.29 4.54
C PHE A 91 16.64 6.31 4.39
N LEU A 92 15.52 5.94 4.98
CA LEU A 92 14.30 6.72 5.00
C LEU A 92 13.75 6.72 6.41
N PHE A 93 13.53 7.91 6.97
CA PHE A 93 12.91 8.08 8.27
C PHE A 93 11.52 8.66 8.11
N PHE A 94 10.55 8.02 8.74
CA PHE A 94 9.16 8.46 8.73
C PHE A 94 8.70 8.93 10.11
N ARG A 95 7.82 9.93 10.09
CA ARG A 95 6.89 10.23 11.17
C ARG A 95 5.50 9.93 10.67
N VAL A 96 4.87 8.94 11.30
CA VAL A 96 3.58 8.39 10.88
C VAL A 96 2.50 8.60 11.93
N GLN A 97 1.24 8.54 11.49
CA GLN A 97 0.03 8.58 12.33
C GLN A 97 -0.65 7.22 12.26
N ILE A 98 -0.73 6.50 13.38
CA ILE A 98 -1.41 5.20 13.47
C ILE A 98 -2.39 5.24 14.65
N PRO A 99 -3.71 5.26 14.37
CA PRO A 99 -4.36 5.38 13.07
C PRO A 99 -4.09 6.72 12.36
N ALA A 100 -4.25 6.73 11.05
CA ALA A 100 -4.06 7.91 10.21
C ALA A 100 -4.97 9.08 10.63
N LEU A 101 -4.58 10.30 10.24
CA LEU A 101 -5.43 11.48 10.41
C LEU A 101 -6.70 11.39 9.55
N PRO A 102 -7.81 11.99 9.97
CA PRO A 102 -8.99 12.12 9.11
C PRO A 102 -8.69 12.91 7.84
N LEU A 103 -9.20 12.48 6.71
CA LEU A 103 -9.15 13.20 5.43
C LEU A 103 -10.22 14.30 5.35
N PRO A 104 -9.99 15.38 4.57
CA PRO A 104 -8.74 15.69 3.86
C PRO A 104 -7.67 16.27 4.79
N VAL A 105 -6.41 16.08 4.42
CA VAL A 105 -5.26 16.71 5.09
C VAL A 105 -4.55 17.68 4.16
N ASN A 106 -3.75 18.59 4.74
CA ASN A 106 -2.82 19.46 4.04
C ASN A 106 -1.54 19.63 4.89
N LYS A 107 -0.57 20.40 4.39
CA LYS A 107 0.71 20.64 5.09
C LYS A 107 0.57 21.27 6.48
N ASP A 108 -0.52 22.02 6.70
CA ASP A 108 -0.79 22.74 7.94
C ASP A 108 -1.68 21.94 8.92
N THR A 109 -2.17 20.75 8.50
CA THR A 109 -2.94 19.86 9.37
C THR A 109 -2.03 19.34 10.49
N PRO A 110 -2.37 19.59 11.78
CA PRO A 110 -1.53 19.16 12.89
C PRO A 110 -1.55 17.63 13.07
N ASP A 111 -0.41 17.09 13.49
CA ASP A 111 -0.31 15.69 13.89
C ASP A 111 -1.06 15.44 15.20
N ASN A 112 -1.62 14.26 15.36
CA ASN A 112 -2.12 13.79 16.65
C ASN A 112 -0.94 13.14 17.41
N LEU A 113 -0.48 13.79 18.48
CA LEU A 113 0.69 13.33 19.23
C LEU A 113 0.53 11.94 19.83
N LEU A 114 -0.72 11.53 20.15
CA LEU A 114 -0.99 10.20 20.69
C LEU A 114 -0.87 9.07 19.63
N ASN A 115 -1.03 9.43 18.37
CA ASN A 115 -0.95 8.50 17.24
C ASN A 115 0.40 8.57 16.51
N THR A 116 1.28 9.48 16.94
CA THR A 116 2.57 9.70 16.29
C THR A 116 3.56 8.60 16.61
N GLN A 117 4.12 7.99 15.58
CA GLN A 117 5.21 7.02 15.69
C GLN A 117 6.33 7.39 14.71
N LEU A 118 7.54 6.91 15.01
CA LEU A 118 8.72 7.06 14.17
C LEU A 118 9.15 5.70 13.67
N SER A 119 9.53 5.62 12.42
CA SER A 119 10.12 4.41 11.84
C SER A 119 11.35 4.75 10.99
N ALA A 120 12.27 3.79 10.90
CA ALA A 120 13.43 3.85 10.04
C ALA A 120 13.35 2.71 9.02
N GLU A 121 13.54 3.07 7.78
CA GLU A 121 13.40 2.17 6.63
C GLU A 121 14.68 2.20 5.79
N ARG A 122 14.85 1.18 4.97
CA ARG A 122 15.84 1.17 3.89
C ARG A 122 15.12 1.02 2.57
N ILE A 123 15.33 1.95 1.65
CA ILE A 123 14.81 1.89 0.30
C ILE A 123 15.49 0.73 -0.43
N THR A 124 14.72 -0.27 -0.84
CA THR A 124 15.22 -1.49 -1.48
C THR A 124 15.03 -1.50 -2.98
N HIS A 125 13.95 -0.90 -3.48
CA HIS A 125 13.65 -0.85 -4.91
C HIS A 125 13.06 0.50 -5.31
N VAL A 126 13.61 1.06 -6.40
CA VAL A 126 13.05 2.22 -7.10
C VAL A 126 13.02 1.87 -8.59
N GLN A 127 11.85 1.47 -9.08
CA GLN A 127 11.65 0.90 -10.41
C GLN A 127 10.61 1.72 -11.19
N PRO A 128 10.95 2.95 -11.64
CA PRO A 128 9.99 3.85 -12.30
C PRO A 128 9.38 3.24 -13.56
N GLU A 129 10.15 2.47 -14.33
CA GLU A 129 9.68 1.80 -15.56
C GLU A 129 8.60 0.75 -15.29
N LEU A 130 8.59 0.18 -14.07
CA LEU A 130 7.58 -0.78 -13.62
C LEU A 130 6.52 -0.12 -12.73
N GLY A 131 6.69 1.16 -12.38
CA GLY A 131 5.84 1.84 -11.42
C GLY A 131 5.92 1.26 -10.02
N ARG A 132 7.09 0.74 -9.58
CA ARG A 132 7.25 0.04 -8.30
C ARG A 132 8.24 0.72 -7.38
N LEU A 133 7.90 0.77 -6.11
CA LEU A 133 8.74 1.33 -5.03
C LEU A 133 8.66 0.41 -3.81
N ALA A 134 9.80 0.15 -3.16
CA ALA A 134 9.79 -0.65 -1.93
C ALA A 134 10.85 -0.20 -0.93
N TRP A 135 10.57 -0.52 0.32
CA TRP A 135 11.52 -0.40 1.44
C TRP A 135 11.28 -1.46 2.49
N ASP A 136 12.33 -1.73 3.25
CA ASP A 136 12.31 -2.63 4.41
C ASP A 136 12.33 -1.81 5.69
N TYR A 137 11.50 -2.18 6.64
CA TYR A 137 11.55 -1.66 8.01
C TYR A 137 12.80 -2.17 8.73
N LEU A 138 13.54 -1.25 9.33
CA LEU A 138 14.77 -1.54 10.06
C LEU A 138 14.53 -1.80 11.55
N GLY A 139 13.40 -2.37 11.89
CA GLY A 139 13.21 -2.96 13.22
C GLY A 139 14.20 -4.09 13.41
N GLU A 140 14.72 -4.26 14.64
CA GLU A 140 15.58 -5.38 14.97
C GLU A 140 14.82 -6.71 14.73
N LEU A 141 15.50 -7.87 14.86
CA LEU A 141 14.97 -9.23 14.62
C LEU A 141 13.58 -9.53 15.24
N ALA A 142 13.11 -8.65 16.09
CA ALA A 142 11.82 -8.74 16.76
C ALA A 142 10.62 -8.51 15.81
N ILE A 143 10.72 -7.54 14.91
CA ILE A 143 9.74 -7.22 13.87
C ILE A 143 10.51 -6.78 12.63
N THR A 144 10.23 -7.39 11.50
CA THR A 144 10.70 -6.96 10.18
C THR A 144 9.52 -6.86 9.23
N SER A 145 9.59 -5.95 8.28
CA SER A 145 8.59 -5.88 7.21
C SER A 145 9.21 -5.39 5.92
N THR A 146 8.55 -5.73 4.81
CA THR A 146 8.82 -5.16 3.49
C THR A 146 7.53 -4.55 2.99
N ARG A 147 7.59 -3.27 2.64
CA ARG A 147 6.48 -2.56 2.00
C ARG A 147 6.75 -2.38 0.53
N TRP A 148 5.80 -2.82 -0.29
CA TRP A 148 5.72 -2.54 -1.71
C TRP A 148 4.60 -1.58 -2.03
N GLN A 149 4.85 -0.71 -3.00
CA GLN A 149 3.84 0.13 -3.63
C GLN A 149 3.97 -0.01 -5.13
N ALA A 150 2.85 -0.01 -5.84
CA ALA A 150 2.82 -0.19 -7.29
C ALA A 150 1.76 0.72 -7.93
N LEU A 151 2.08 1.19 -9.12
CA LEU A 151 1.21 1.97 -9.99
C LEU A 151 1.08 1.27 -11.33
N SER A 152 -0.11 1.19 -11.89
CA SER A 152 -0.38 0.58 -13.19
C SER A 152 -1.37 1.40 -13.98
N ASP A 153 -1.11 1.59 -15.27
CA ASP A 153 -2.11 2.09 -16.19
C ASP A 153 -3.15 0.98 -16.45
N ILE A 154 -4.39 1.25 -16.11
CA ILE A 154 -5.51 0.34 -16.36
C ILE A 154 -6.43 0.81 -17.49
N GLY A 155 -5.95 1.79 -18.26
CA GLY A 155 -6.68 2.37 -19.40
C GLY A 155 -7.64 3.49 -19.01
N ASN A 156 -8.22 4.15 -20.02
CA ASN A 156 -9.21 5.22 -19.85
C ASN A 156 -8.79 6.40 -18.96
N GLY A 157 -7.46 6.67 -18.83
CA GLY A 157 -6.94 7.71 -17.95
C GLY A 157 -7.05 7.35 -16.47
N MET A 158 -7.06 6.06 -16.15
CA MET A 158 -7.12 5.54 -14.80
C MET A 158 -5.80 4.83 -14.44
N VAL A 159 -5.36 5.03 -13.23
CA VAL A 159 -4.21 4.37 -12.61
C VAL A 159 -4.69 3.54 -11.44
N LEU A 160 -4.23 2.30 -11.37
CA LEU A 160 -4.38 1.48 -10.19
C LEU A 160 -3.19 1.73 -9.26
N TYR A 161 -3.46 2.19 -8.04
CA TYR A 161 -2.50 2.21 -6.95
C TYR A 161 -2.71 1.01 -6.04
N GLU A 162 -1.63 0.32 -5.73
CA GLU A 162 -1.60 -0.83 -4.83
C GLU A 162 -0.47 -0.67 -3.81
N SER A 163 -0.71 -1.10 -2.60
CA SER A 163 0.31 -1.18 -1.54
C SER A 163 0.11 -2.42 -0.71
N ILE A 164 1.21 -3.07 -0.33
CA ILE A 164 1.24 -4.17 0.62
C ILE A 164 2.47 -4.04 1.51
N GLU A 165 2.29 -4.24 2.81
CA GLU A 165 3.40 -4.44 3.74
C GLU A 165 3.18 -5.76 4.47
N VAL A 166 4.20 -6.63 4.44
CA VAL A 166 4.14 -7.96 5.04
C VAL A 166 5.06 -8.00 6.24
N PHE A 167 4.50 -8.34 7.40
CA PHE A 167 5.17 -8.31 8.70
C PHE A 167 5.59 -9.71 9.13
N HIS A 168 6.84 -9.79 9.61
CA HIS A 168 7.49 -10.99 10.11
C HIS A 168 8.13 -10.73 11.47
N GLY A 169 8.63 -11.79 12.11
CA GLY A 169 9.39 -11.70 13.37
C GLY A 169 8.60 -12.12 14.60
N LEU A 170 9.34 -12.23 15.70
CA LEU A 170 8.83 -12.82 16.96
C LEU A 170 7.65 -12.03 17.55
N PHE A 171 7.67 -10.70 17.43
CA PHE A 171 6.63 -9.82 17.96
C PHE A 171 5.61 -9.33 16.92
N ALA A 172 5.68 -9.85 15.69
CA ALA A 172 4.70 -9.47 14.66
C ALA A 172 3.26 -9.83 15.04
N GLY A 173 3.04 -10.90 15.81
CA GLY A 173 1.72 -11.24 16.37
C GLY A 173 1.22 -10.20 17.36
N VAL A 174 2.07 -9.71 18.24
CA VAL A 174 1.72 -8.64 19.21
C VAL A 174 1.42 -7.34 18.46
N LEU A 175 2.20 -6.99 17.45
CA LEU A 175 1.94 -5.83 16.60
C LEU A 175 0.58 -5.94 15.90
N LYS A 176 0.27 -7.12 15.34
CA LYS A 176 -1.04 -7.40 14.74
C LYS A 176 -2.18 -7.14 15.71
N ASP A 177 -2.08 -7.68 16.91
CA ASP A 177 -3.16 -7.62 17.93
C ASP A 177 -3.35 -6.20 18.49
N THR A 178 -2.29 -5.38 18.49
CA THR A 178 -2.31 -4.02 19.06
C THR A 178 -2.56 -2.93 18.05
N LEU A 179 -1.98 -3.03 16.85
CA LEU A 179 -2.00 -1.97 15.83
C LEU A 179 -2.46 -2.45 14.44
N GLY A 180 -2.70 -3.75 14.24
CA GLY A 180 -2.99 -4.31 12.91
C GLY A 180 -4.17 -3.64 12.21
N GLU A 181 -5.29 -3.43 12.93
CA GLU A 181 -6.45 -2.73 12.39
C GLU A 181 -6.15 -1.26 12.07
N SER A 182 -5.48 -0.55 12.97
CA SER A 182 -5.09 0.85 12.76
C SER A 182 -4.09 1.02 11.62
N LEU A 183 -3.18 0.07 11.43
CA LEU A 183 -2.29 0.01 10.27
C LEU A 183 -3.07 -0.18 8.97
N GLN A 184 -3.99 -1.13 8.92
CA GLN A 184 -4.84 -1.36 7.75
C GLN A 184 -5.61 -0.09 7.37
N GLN A 185 -6.27 0.56 8.33
CA GLN A 185 -6.96 1.83 8.13
C GLN A 185 -6.02 2.94 7.62
N SER A 186 -4.76 2.97 8.11
CA SER A 186 -3.77 3.97 7.70
C SER A 186 -3.30 3.76 6.26
N PHE A 187 -3.20 2.52 5.79
CA PHE A 187 -2.90 2.19 4.40
C PHE A 187 -4.03 2.62 3.46
N GLU A 188 -5.25 2.32 3.83
CA GLU A 188 -6.45 2.74 3.07
C GLU A 188 -6.56 4.28 3.02
N ALA A 189 -6.34 4.95 4.15
CA ALA A 189 -6.37 6.41 4.23
C ALA A 189 -5.26 7.06 3.38
N GLN A 190 -4.05 6.48 3.30
CA GLN A 190 -3.02 6.96 2.38
C GLN A 190 -3.45 6.82 0.92
N ALA A 191 -4.06 5.69 0.54
CA ALA A 191 -4.55 5.48 -0.82
C ALA A 191 -5.63 6.50 -1.19
N GLU A 192 -6.59 6.73 -0.30
CA GLU A 192 -7.62 7.76 -0.48
C GLU A 192 -7.03 9.18 -0.54
N GLY A 193 -6.04 9.50 0.30
CA GLY A 193 -5.32 10.78 0.28
C GLY A 193 -4.62 11.03 -1.05
N LEU A 194 -3.95 10.00 -1.60
CA LEU A 194 -3.32 10.07 -2.93
C LEU A 194 -4.36 10.32 -4.03
N LYS A 195 -5.49 9.62 -3.98
CA LYS A 195 -6.60 9.80 -4.92
C LYS A 195 -7.15 11.22 -4.85
N LEU A 196 -7.51 11.70 -3.68
CA LEU A 196 -8.03 13.05 -3.49
C LEU A 196 -7.06 14.11 -4.03
N TYR A 197 -5.77 13.95 -3.79
CA TYR A 197 -4.76 14.90 -4.23
C TYR A 197 -4.56 14.93 -5.75
N LEU A 198 -4.68 13.79 -6.42
CA LEU A 198 -4.48 13.67 -7.87
C LEU A 198 -5.74 14.00 -8.68
N GLU A 199 -6.92 13.91 -8.08
CA GLU A 199 -8.21 14.19 -8.75
C GLU A 199 -8.74 15.61 -8.50
N CYS A 200 -8.07 16.42 -7.64
CA CYS A 200 -8.33 17.85 -7.48
C CYS A 200 -7.60 18.65 -8.55
#